data_bdaecfb713058977ea2aa949c437bf37
#
_entry.id   bdaecfb713058977ea2aa949c437bf37
#
_cell.length_a   1.000
_cell.length_b   1.000
_cell.length_c   1.000
_cell.angle_alpha   90.00
_cell.angle_beta   90.00
_cell.angle_gamma   90.00
#
_symmetry.space_group_name_H-M   'P 1'
#
loop_
_entity.id
_entity.type
_entity.pdbx_description
1 polymer ?
#
loop_
_entity_poly.entity_id
_entity_poly.type
_entity_poly.pdbx_seq_one_letter_code
_entity_poly.pdbx_strand_id
1 'polypeptide(L)'
;MQRTKGHQFERDIVNLLKDRGYQAARNLTQTRDSGGDINLPRWLIECKRYAKIGRVYEWLDQAITAASGVQKPIVVAKADRKDEIVIMRLSDFMEIMDVVESQANPHTVYKGLEKAPPTV
;
A
#
# COMPACT_ATOMS: atom_id res chain seq x y z
N MET A 1 3.04 1.19 -24.48
CA MET A 1 3.77 2.26 -23.81
C MET A 1 3.61 2.15 -22.33
N GLN A 2 4.73 2.20 -21.64
CA GLN A 2 4.74 2.06 -20.17
C GLN A 2 3.91 3.14 -19.48
N ARG A 3 4.01 4.36 -19.98
CA ARG A 3 3.33 5.50 -19.38
C ARG A 3 1.81 5.34 -19.38
N THR A 4 1.23 4.96 -20.52
CA THR A 4 -0.22 4.75 -20.63
C THR A 4 -0.68 3.59 -19.76
N LYS A 5 0.11 2.52 -19.76
CA LYS A 5 -0.16 1.32 -18.96
C LYS A 5 -0.17 1.67 -17.47
N GLY A 6 0.79 2.49 -17.03
CA GLY A 6 0.87 2.92 -15.65
C GLY A 6 -0.30 3.76 -15.21
N HIS A 7 -0.72 4.72 -16.02
CA HIS A 7 -1.85 5.60 -15.70
C HIS A 7 -3.16 4.81 -15.61
N GLN A 8 -3.35 3.87 -16.51
CA GLN A 8 -4.55 3.05 -16.49
C GLN A 8 -4.56 2.17 -15.24
N PHE A 9 -3.42 1.61 -14.87
CA PHE A 9 -3.32 0.79 -13.67
C PHE A 9 -3.66 1.58 -12.41
N GLU A 10 -3.15 2.81 -12.29
CA GLU A 10 -3.50 3.69 -11.17
C GLU A 10 -5.01 3.91 -11.08
N ARG A 11 -5.65 4.19 -12.20
CA ARG A 11 -7.10 4.38 -12.23
C ARG A 11 -7.84 3.11 -11.80
N ASP A 12 -7.36 1.96 -12.26
CA ASP A 12 -7.98 0.68 -11.92
C ASP A 12 -7.89 0.43 -10.42
N ILE A 13 -6.75 0.72 -9.81
CA ILE A 13 -6.59 0.54 -8.35
C ILE A 13 -7.44 1.52 -7.57
N VAL A 14 -7.50 2.79 -8.02
CA VAL A 14 -8.38 3.77 -7.37
C VAL A 14 -9.83 3.30 -7.42
N ASN A 15 -10.27 2.81 -8.57
CA ASN A 15 -11.66 2.36 -8.72
C ASN A 15 -11.94 1.14 -7.84
N LEU A 16 -10.99 0.22 -7.75
CA LEU A 16 -11.11 -0.93 -6.87
C LEU A 16 -11.30 -0.50 -5.41
N LEU A 17 -10.52 0.48 -4.97
CA LEU A 17 -10.61 1.00 -3.61
C LEU A 17 -11.94 1.72 -3.36
N LYS A 18 -12.37 2.52 -4.32
CA LYS A 18 -13.66 3.22 -4.23
C LYS A 18 -14.82 2.24 -4.14
N ASP A 19 -14.76 1.16 -4.90
CA ASP A 19 -15.81 0.14 -4.87
C ASP A 19 -15.92 -0.53 -3.50
N ARG A 20 -14.84 -0.50 -2.73
CA ARG A 20 -14.83 -1.02 -1.37
C ARG A 20 -15.13 0.03 -0.31
N GLY A 21 -15.44 1.25 -0.73
CA GLY A 21 -15.83 2.32 0.18
C GLY A 21 -14.72 3.25 0.63
N TYR A 22 -13.52 3.10 0.09
CA TYR A 22 -12.42 4.00 0.45
C TYR A 22 -12.48 5.28 -0.36
N GLN A 23 -12.06 6.38 0.26
CA GLN A 23 -11.97 7.67 -0.43
C GLN A 23 -10.58 7.80 -1.04
N ALA A 24 -10.39 7.14 -2.15
CA ALA A 24 -9.11 7.10 -2.84
C ALA A 24 -9.12 8.02 -4.05
N ALA A 25 -7.97 8.65 -4.31
CA ALA A 25 -7.79 9.49 -5.47
C ALA A 25 -6.34 9.42 -5.92
N ARG A 26 -6.13 9.56 -7.22
CA ARG A 26 -4.79 9.65 -7.78
C ARG A 26 -4.16 10.99 -7.39
N ASN A 27 -2.87 10.97 -7.14
CA ASN A 27 -2.12 12.19 -6.89
C ASN A 27 -1.66 12.77 -8.23
N LEU A 28 -2.52 13.57 -8.85
CA LEU A 28 -2.25 14.11 -10.18
C LEU A 28 -1.30 15.30 -10.19
N THR A 29 -1.06 15.89 -9.03
CA THR A 29 -0.20 17.05 -8.92
C THR A 29 1.20 16.72 -8.46
N GLN A 30 1.46 15.45 -8.22
CA GLN A 30 2.76 15.05 -7.69
C GLN A 30 3.88 15.35 -8.67
N THR A 31 5.00 15.76 -8.13
CA THR A 31 6.25 15.75 -8.86
C THR A 31 6.93 14.43 -8.60
N ARG A 32 8.06 14.19 -9.25
CA ARG A 32 8.80 12.96 -9.05
C ARG A 32 9.21 12.72 -7.60
N ASP A 33 9.38 13.80 -6.87
CA ASP A 33 9.94 13.74 -5.52
C ASP A 33 8.89 13.89 -4.43
N SER A 34 7.61 13.97 -4.79
CA SER A 34 6.57 14.25 -3.81
C SER A 34 5.43 13.26 -3.90
N GLY A 35 5.10 12.68 -2.77
CA GLY A 35 3.94 11.83 -2.61
C GLY A 35 4.02 10.55 -3.43
N GLY A 36 3.12 9.65 -3.13
CA GLY A 36 2.94 8.43 -3.91
C GLY A 36 1.80 8.58 -4.89
N ASP A 37 1.52 7.53 -5.61
CA ASP A 37 0.48 7.54 -6.63
C ASP A 37 -0.92 7.69 -6.03
N ILE A 38 -1.18 7.06 -4.89
CA ILE A 38 -2.48 7.09 -4.22
C ILE A 38 -2.26 7.30 -2.73
N ASN A 39 -2.93 8.31 -2.18
CA ASN A 39 -2.86 8.63 -0.76
C ASN A 39 -4.17 8.31 -0.08
N LEU A 40 -4.07 7.55 1.00
CA LEU A 40 -5.16 7.30 1.94
C LEU A 40 -4.67 7.70 3.33
N PRO A 41 -5.57 7.95 4.29
CA PRO A 41 -5.11 8.38 5.61
C PRO A 41 -4.08 7.45 6.27
N ARG A 42 -4.18 6.14 6.03
CA ARG A 42 -3.30 5.16 6.66
C ARG A 42 -2.42 4.41 5.69
N TRP A 43 -2.49 4.71 4.40
CA TRP A 43 -1.77 3.98 3.36
C TRP A 43 -1.19 4.94 2.34
N LEU A 44 0.04 4.69 1.96
CA LEU A 44 0.68 5.34 0.82
C LEU A 44 0.92 4.24 -0.21
N ILE A 45 0.29 4.35 -1.37
CA ILE A 45 0.32 3.31 -2.38
C ILE A 45 1.10 3.77 -3.60
N GLU A 46 2.12 3.02 -3.95
CA GLU A 46 2.91 3.20 -5.14
C GLU A 46 2.47 2.13 -6.15
N CYS A 47 2.03 2.54 -7.33
CA CYS A 47 1.54 1.59 -8.34
C CYS A 47 2.61 1.35 -9.40
N LYS A 48 2.86 0.09 -9.71
CA LYS A 48 3.89 -0.33 -10.67
C LYS A 48 3.32 -1.33 -11.66
N ARG A 49 3.30 -0.96 -12.92
CA ARG A 49 2.75 -1.80 -13.99
C ARG A 49 3.79 -1.99 -15.08
N TYR A 50 4.33 -3.19 -15.16
CA TYR A 50 5.40 -3.53 -16.10
C TYR A 50 5.15 -4.88 -16.74
N ALA A 51 5.86 -5.15 -17.83
CA ALA A 51 5.81 -6.48 -18.43
C ALA A 51 6.33 -7.54 -17.46
N LYS A 52 7.35 -7.20 -16.70
CA LYS A 52 7.96 -8.08 -15.70
C LYS A 52 8.18 -7.31 -14.42
N ILE A 53 8.03 -8.01 -13.29
CA ILE A 53 8.35 -7.44 -11.99
C ILE A 53 9.88 -7.44 -11.83
N GLY A 54 10.42 -6.30 -11.41
CA GLY A 54 11.85 -6.17 -11.15
C GLY A 54 12.07 -5.34 -9.89
N ARG A 55 13.05 -4.64 -9.73
CA ARG A 55 13.43 -3.57 -8.77
C ARG A 55 12.51 -3.40 -7.55
N VAL A 56 12.10 -4.49 -6.93
CA VAL A 56 11.10 -4.48 -5.85
C VAL A 56 11.55 -3.61 -4.68
N TYR A 57 12.80 -3.71 -4.27
CA TYR A 57 13.31 -2.92 -3.15
C TYR A 57 13.35 -1.43 -3.48
N GLU A 58 13.71 -1.07 -4.71
CA GLU A 58 13.71 0.33 -5.11
C GLU A 58 12.29 0.90 -5.10
N TRP A 59 11.33 0.13 -5.59
CA TRP A 59 9.93 0.54 -5.58
C TRP A 59 9.42 0.73 -4.16
N LEU A 60 9.77 -0.19 -3.28
CA LEU A 60 9.35 -0.10 -1.88
C LEU A 60 10.00 1.10 -1.21
N ASP A 61 11.26 1.38 -1.51
CA ASP A 61 11.95 2.57 -0.98
C ASP A 61 11.25 3.85 -1.42
N GLN A 62 10.75 3.90 -2.65
CA GLN A 62 9.97 5.05 -3.11
C GLN A 62 8.72 5.25 -2.25
N ALA A 63 8.01 4.16 -1.98
CA ALA A 63 6.80 4.22 -1.17
C ALA A 63 7.13 4.65 0.26
N ILE A 64 8.19 4.10 0.83
CA ILE A 64 8.63 4.45 2.19
C ILE A 64 8.96 5.94 2.27
N THR A 65 9.68 6.44 1.29
CA THR A 65 10.07 7.85 1.26
C THR A 65 8.85 8.77 1.15
N ALA A 66 7.86 8.36 0.39
CA ALA A 66 6.65 9.16 0.17
C ALA A 66 5.66 9.10 1.33
N ALA A 67 5.70 8.03 2.13
CA ALA A 67 4.79 7.87 3.25
C ALA A 67 5.10 8.86 4.36
N SER A 68 4.08 9.30 5.06
CA SER A 68 4.26 10.22 6.19
C SER A 68 3.30 9.83 7.32
N GLY A 69 3.70 10.20 8.54
CA GLY A 69 2.89 9.96 9.72
C GLY A 69 2.62 8.49 9.94
N VAL A 70 1.34 8.15 10.04
CA VAL A 70 0.92 6.78 10.32
C VAL A 70 0.72 5.93 9.07
N GLN A 71 1.00 6.49 7.90
CA GLN A 71 0.80 5.74 6.66
C GLN A 71 1.72 4.54 6.56
N LYS A 72 1.18 3.41 6.15
CA LYS A 72 1.98 2.25 5.77
C LYS A 72 2.27 2.32 4.27
N PRO A 73 3.55 2.26 3.89
CA PRO A 73 3.90 2.26 2.48
C PRO A 73 3.73 0.88 1.87
N ILE A 74 3.03 0.82 0.75
CA ILE A 74 2.91 -0.43 0.01
C ILE A 74 3.12 -0.17 -1.48
N VAL A 75 3.57 -1.19 -2.17
CA VAL A 75 3.64 -1.20 -3.63
C VAL A 75 2.59 -2.16 -4.12
N VAL A 76 1.71 -1.69 -5.00
CA VAL A 76 0.79 -2.56 -5.72
C VAL A 76 1.33 -2.70 -7.12
N ALA A 77 1.71 -3.91 -7.47
CA ALA A 77 2.40 -4.17 -8.72
C ALA A 77 1.70 -5.24 -9.54
N LYS A 78 1.83 -5.13 -10.85
CA LYS A 78 1.26 -6.11 -11.77
C LYS A 78 2.17 -6.28 -12.96
N ALA A 79 2.54 -7.52 -13.25
CA ALA A 79 3.21 -7.88 -14.50
C ALA A 79 2.18 -8.34 -15.52
N ASP A 80 2.61 -8.43 -16.78
CA ASP A 80 1.71 -8.87 -17.84
C ASP A 80 1.20 -10.29 -17.55
N ARG A 81 -0.10 -10.47 -17.68
CA ARG A 81 -0.79 -11.77 -17.50
C ARG A 81 -0.66 -12.37 -16.10
N LYS A 82 -0.32 -11.54 -15.12
CA LYS A 82 -0.23 -11.94 -13.71
C LYS A 82 -1.23 -11.16 -12.88
N ASP A 83 -1.55 -11.67 -11.72
CA ASP A 83 -2.41 -10.98 -10.78
C ASP A 83 -1.69 -9.80 -10.13
N GLU A 84 -2.46 -8.84 -9.66
CA GLU A 84 -1.95 -7.76 -8.84
C GLU A 84 -1.40 -8.33 -7.53
N ILE A 85 -0.26 -7.82 -7.10
CA ILE A 85 0.36 -8.23 -5.84
C ILE A 85 0.66 -7.01 -4.98
N VAL A 86 0.78 -7.23 -3.69
CA VAL A 86 1.17 -6.20 -2.74
C VAL A 86 2.54 -6.53 -2.20
N ILE A 87 3.40 -5.52 -2.17
CA ILE A 87 4.75 -5.62 -1.60
C ILE A 87 4.82 -4.65 -0.44
N MET A 88 5.22 -5.12 0.72
CA MET A 88 5.35 -4.28 1.90
C MET A 88 6.42 -4.85 2.81
N ARG A 89 6.87 -4.04 3.77
CA ARG A 89 7.83 -4.51 4.76
C ARG A 89 7.17 -5.57 5.64
N LEU A 90 7.93 -6.58 6.01
CA LEU A 90 7.43 -7.61 6.91
C LEU A 90 6.93 -7.02 8.23
N SER A 91 7.64 -6.03 8.77
CA SER A 91 7.22 -5.39 10.03
C SER A 91 5.82 -4.79 9.93
N ASP A 92 5.50 -4.15 8.79
CA ASP A 92 4.18 -3.58 8.58
C ASP A 92 3.12 -4.67 8.44
N PHE A 93 3.45 -5.75 7.73
CA PHE A 93 2.54 -6.86 7.57
C PHE A 93 2.25 -7.53 8.91
N MET A 94 3.24 -7.67 9.77
CA MET A 94 3.05 -8.30 11.07
C MET A 94 2.14 -7.47 11.97
N GLU A 95 2.19 -6.16 11.88
CA GLU A 95 1.25 -5.31 12.61
C GLU A 95 -0.19 -5.57 12.16
N ILE A 96 -0.38 -5.76 10.87
CA ILE A 96 -1.71 -6.10 10.33
C ILE A 96 -2.16 -7.47 10.82
N MET A 97 -1.25 -8.45 10.79
CA MET A 97 -1.53 -9.79 11.30
C MET A 97 -1.96 -9.75 12.76
N ASP A 98 -1.27 -8.98 13.57
CA ASP A 98 -1.60 -8.84 14.99
C ASP A 98 -3.04 -8.36 15.18
N VAL A 99 -3.43 -7.37 14.39
CA VAL A 99 -4.81 -6.83 14.46
C VAL A 99 -5.83 -7.89 14.03
N VAL A 100 -5.57 -8.55 12.91
CA VAL A 100 -6.49 -9.57 12.38
C VAL A 100 -6.65 -10.72 13.37
N GLU A 101 -5.53 -11.23 13.88
CA GLU A 101 -5.57 -12.35 14.82
C GLU A 101 -6.17 -11.95 16.15
N SER A 102 -5.96 -10.75 16.59
CA SER A 102 -6.58 -10.22 17.80
C SER A 102 -8.10 -10.18 17.69
N GLN A 103 -8.62 -9.82 16.53
CA GLN A 103 -10.07 -9.81 16.29
C GLN A 103 -10.64 -11.22 16.20
N ALA A 104 -9.88 -12.15 15.61
CA ALA A 104 -10.30 -13.55 15.51
C ALA A 104 -10.26 -14.26 16.87
N ASN A 105 -9.30 -13.90 17.72
CA ASN A 105 -9.09 -14.51 19.04
C ASN A 105 -8.97 -13.41 20.09
N PRO A 106 -10.10 -12.80 20.49
CA PRO A 106 -10.06 -11.60 21.34
C PRO A 106 -9.46 -11.83 22.73
N HIS A 107 -9.35 -13.07 23.17
CA HIS A 107 -8.73 -13.39 24.46
C HIS A 107 -7.22 -13.60 24.38
N THR A 108 -6.66 -13.57 23.18
CA THR A 108 -5.23 -13.71 22.97
C THR A 108 -4.62 -12.33 22.82
N VAL A 109 -3.52 -12.10 23.54
CA VAL A 109 -2.78 -10.84 23.45
C VAL A 109 -1.54 -11.09 22.61
N TYR A 110 -1.37 -10.30 21.55
CA TYR A 110 -0.22 -10.41 20.67
C TYR A 110 0.82 -9.37 21.07
N LYS A 111 2.08 -9.76 20.97
CA LYS A 111 3.19 -8.95 21.45
C LYS A 111 3.22 -7.56 20.83
N GLY A 112 2.90 -7.45 19.55
CA GLY A 112 2.85 -6.18 18.86
C GLY A 112 1.79 -5.25 19.44
N LEU A 113 0.64 -5.81 19.81
CA LEU A 113 -0.47 -5.03 20.38
C LEU A 113 -0.20 -4.64 21.83
N GLU A 114 0.55 -5.46 22.56
CA GLU A 114 0.92 -5.14 23.93
C GLU A 114 1.72 -3.85 24.04
N LYS A 115 2.48 -3.53 23.02
CA LYS A 115 3.32 -2.34 23.01
C LYS A 115 2.59 -1.07 22.63
N ALA A 116 1.39 -1.22 22.07
CA ALA A 116 0.62 -0.07 21.64
C ALA A 116 -0.17 0.48 22.82
N PRO A 117 -0.26 1.81 22.97
CA PRO A 117 -1.15 2.37 23.99
C PRO A 117 -2.58 1.97 23.66
N PRO A 118 -3.41 1.74 24.69
CA PRO A 118 -4.80 1.41 24.43
C PRO A 118 -5.48 2.54 23.68
N THR A 119 -6.21 2.17 22.64
CA THR A 119 -7.04 3.13 21.93
C THR A 119 -8.42 3.10 22.54
N VAL A 120 -8.85 4.25 22.89
CA VAL A 120 -10.15 4.38 23.53
C VAL A 120 -11.20 4.64 22.48
#